data_8148c16303048e5f5144cd344c7c4d1c
#
_entry.id   8148c16303048e5f5144cd344c7c4d1c
#
_cell.length_a   1.000
_cell.length_b   1.000
_cell.length_c   1.000
_cell.angle_alpha   90.00
_cell.angle_beta   90.00
_cell.angle_gamma   90.00
#
_symmetry.space_group_name_H-M   'P 1'
#
loop_
_entity.id
_entity.type
_entity.pdbx_description
1 polymer ?
#
loop_
_entity_poly.entity_id
_entity_poly.type
_entity_poly.pdbx_seq_one_letter_code
_entity_poly.pdbx_strand_id
1 'polypeptide(L)'
;NNIAAKVKVDWMYQGAEDDWGCDVYILQSTEGVVEAVNVHNCTLDDSDKARSFKNSIERAVYKASPLPIAPDESVFDKEVLFFFRVN
;
A
#
# COMPACT_ATOMS: atom_id res chain seq x y z
N ASN A 1 0.59 5.64 -9.76
CA ASN A 1 -0.75 6.17 -9.56
C ASN A 1 -0.84 6.96 -8.26
N ASN A 2 -1.92 7.70 -8.09
CA ASN A 2 -2.06 8.59 -6.93
C ASN A 2 -2.15 7.82 -5.61
N ILE A 3 -2.72 6.64 -5.61
CA ILE A 3 -2.87 5.83 -4.41
C ILE A 3 -1.50 5.33 -3.94
N ALA A 4 -0.69 4.80 -4.84
CA ALA A 4 0.65 4.33 -4.50
C ALA A 4 1.52 5.49 -3.98
N ALA A 5 1.43 6.65 -4.60
CA ALA A 5 2.18 7.83 -4.17
C ALA A 5 1.74 8.30 -2.78
N LYS A 6 0.42 8.29 -2.53
CA LYS A 6 -0.13 8.68 -1.23
C LYS A 6 0.32 7.73 -0.12
N VAL A 7 0.29 6.44 -0.38
CA VAL A 7 0.75 5.43 0.58
C VAL A 7 2.24 5.63 0.87
N LYS A 8 3.03 5.88 -0.15
CA LYS A 8 4.48 6.07 0.02
C LYS A 8 4.80 7.31 0.85
N VAL A 9 4.04 8.40 0.69
CA VAL A 9 4.21 9.61 1.49
C VAL A 9 3.95 9.33 2.97
N ASP A 10 2.96 8.49 3.27
CA ASP A 10 2.59 8.15 4.64
C ASP A 10 3.38 6.97 5.21
N TRP A 11 4.21 6.34 4.38
CA TRP A 11 5.01 5.19 4.80
C TRP A 11 6.24 5.65 5.58
N MET A 12 6.44 5.04 6.74
CA MET A 12 7.57 5.34 7.61
C MET A 12 8.24 4.03 8.03
N TYR A 13 9.47 3.82 7.58
CA TYR A 13 10.25 2.63 7.92
C TYR A 13 11.72 2.93 7.70
N GLN A 14 12.53 2.63 8.70
CA GLN A 14 13.98 2.83 8.63
C GLN A 14 14.69 1.52 8.36
N GLY A 15 15.74 1.57 7.55
CA GLY A 15 16.54 0.41 7.24
C GLY A 15 16.08 -0.39 6.04
N ALA A 16 15.05 0.05 5.34
CA ALA A 16 14.62 -0.61 4.11
C ALA A 16 15.62 -0.34 2.98
N GLU A 17 15.92 -1.39 2.22
CA GLU A 17 16.79 -1.25 1.05
C GLU A 17 15.97 -0.85 -0.17
N ASP A 18 16.62 -0.22 -1.15
CA ASP A 18 15.94 0.35 -2.31
C ASP A 18 15.19 -0.68 -3.15
N ASP A 19 15.69 -1.92 -3.21
CA ASP A 19 15.08 -2.99 -4.00
C ASP A 19 13.97 -3.75 -3.26
N TRP A 20 13.67 -3.38 -2.01
CA TRP A 20 12.59 -4.02 -1.28
C TRP A 20 11.24 -3.58 -1.84
N GLY A 21 10.33 -4.53 -1.95
CA GLY A 21 8.98 -4.25 -2.42
C GLY A 21 8.04 -5.42 -2.15
N CYS A 22 6.76 -5.14 -2.20
CA CYS A 22 5.71 -6.14 -2.01
C CYS A 22 4.51 -5.79 -2.88
N ASP A 23 3.73 -6.81 -3.23
CA ASP A 23 2.41 -6.59 -3.83
C ASP A 23 1.45 -6.12 -2.75
N VAL A 24 0.70 -5.06 -3.05
CA VAL A 24 -0.28 -4.50 -2.13
C VAL A 24 -1.67 -4.57 -2.77
N TYR A 25 -2.58 -5.19 -2.06
CA TYR A 25 -4.00 -5.27 -2.43
C TYR A 25 -4.81 -4.48 -1.43
N ILE A 26 -5.65 -3.58 -1.92
CA ILE A 26 -6.50 -2.73 -1.08
C ILE A 26 -7.94 -2.89 -1.51
N LEU A 27 -8.83 -3.07 -0.55
CA LEU A 27 -10.27 -2.99 -0.75
C LEU A 27 -10.75 -1.68 -0.15
N GLN A 28 -11.45 -0.87 -0.95
CA GLN A 28 -11.89 0.45 -0.51
C GLN A 28 -13.36 0.69 -0.81
N SER A 29 -13.98 1.58 -0.03
CA SER A 29 -15.34 2.05 -0.28
C SER A 29 -15.35 3.09 -1.39
N THR A 30 -16.55 3.49 -1.81
CA THR A 30 -16.71 4.54 -2.84
C THR A 30 -16.17 5.89 -2.40
N GLU A 31 -16.03 6.12 -1.09
CA GLU A 31 -15.43 7.33 -0.54
C GLU A 31 -13.92 7.22 -0.35
N GLY A 32 -13.31 6.10 -0.74
CA GLY A 32 -11.89 5.90 -0.59
C GLY A 32 -11.46 5.42 0.79
N VAL A 33 -12.41 5.04 1.65
CA VAL A 33 -12.09 4.49 2.97
C VAL A 33 -11.55 3.07 2.82
N VAL A 34 -10.39 2.80 3.39
CA VAL A 34 -9.76 1.48 3.31
C VAL A 34 -10.54 0.49 4.18
N GLU A 35 -11.02 -0.59 3.55
CA GLU A 35 -11.78 -1.65 4.22
C GLU A 35 -10.92 -2.87 4.53
N ALA A 36 -9.94 -3.17 3.67
CA ALA A 36 -9.04 -4.29 3.88
C ALA A 36 -7.73 -4.05 3.13
N VAL A 37 -6.65 -4.60 3.65
CA VAL A 37 -5.32 -4.53 3.05
C VAL A 37 -4.68 -5.90 3.11
N ASN A 38 -4.07 -6.33 2.02
CA ASN A 38 -3.27 -7.55 1.98
C ASN A 38 -1.93 -7.23 1.32
N VAL A 39 -0.84 -7.42 2.04
CA VAL A 39 0.51 -7.22 1.54
C VAL A 39 1.20 -8.58 1.43
N HIS A 40 1.68 -8.92 0.24
CA HIS A 40 2.26 -10.25 -0.01
C HIS A 40 3.30 -10.19 -1.12
N ASN A 41 3.93 -11.34 -1.39
CA ASN A 41 4.94 -11.48 -2.44
C ASN A 41 6.05 -10.44 -2.32
N CYS A 42 6.60 -10.32 -1.10
CA CYS A 42 7.69 -9.40 -0.86
C CYS A 42 9.00 -9.94 -1.40
N THR A 43 9.88 -9.03 -1.80
CA THR A 43 11.19 -9.39 -2.38
C THR A 43 12.21 -9.83 -1.35
N LEU A 44 11.90 -9.69 -0.05
CA LEU A 44 12.81 -10.03 1.03
C LEU A 44 12.79 -11.51 1.33
N ASP A 45 13.96 -12.06 1.64
CA ASP A 45 14.08 -13.48 2.06
C ASP A 45 14.00 -13.65 3.58
N ASP A 46 14.37 -12.61 4.35
CA ASP A 46 14.32 -12.66 5.80
C ASP A 46 12.89 -12.52 6.29
N SER A 47 12.36 -13.55 6.96
CA SER A 47 10.95 -13.59 7.35
C SER A 47 10.59 -12.54 8.40
N ASP A 48 11.50 -12.23 9.34
CA ASP A 48 11.24 -11.22 10.37
C ASP A 48 11.23 -9.82 9.78
N LYS A 49 12.19 -9.54 8.90
CA LYS A 49 12.23 -8.25 8.20
C LYS A 49 11.06 -8.11 7.26
N ALA A 50 10.69 -9.17 6.55
CA ALA A 50 9.54 -9.14 5.65
C ALA A 50 8.26 -8.84 6.41
N ARG A 51 8.05 -9.45 7.57
CA ARG A 51 6.88 -9.20 8.41
C ARG A 51 6.83 -7.75 8.87
N SER A 52 7.95 -7.24 9.36
CA SER A 52 8.05 -5.85 9.82
C SER A 52 7.79 -4.87 8.68
N PHE A 53 8.35 -5.15 7.51
CA PHE A 53 8.17 -4.34 6.32
C PHE A 53 6.71 -4.35 5.86
N LYS A 54 6.10 -5.55 5.78
CA LYS A 54 4.68 -5.70 5.42
C LYS A 54 3.79 -4.91 6.37
N ASN A 55 4.05 -5.01 7.67
CA ASN A 55 3.26 -4.28 8.67
C ASN A 55 3.41 -2.77 8.52
N SER A 56 4.58 -2.29 8.14
CA SER A 56 4.80 -0.86 7.92
C SER A 56 4.00 -0.35 6.71
N ILE A 57 3.94 -1.14 5.65
CA ILE A 57 3.15 -0.80 4.46
C ILE A 57 1.66 -0.79 4.81
N GLU A 58 1.21 -1.80 5.53
CA GLU A 58 -0.19 -1.90 5.94
C GLU A 58 -0.61 -0.69 6.77
N ARG A 59 0.22 -0.29 7.73
CA ARG A 59 -0.05 0.92 8.52
C ARG A 59 -0.08 2.16 7.64
N ALA A 60 0.81 2.26 6.66
CA ALA A 60 0.84 3.40 5.75
C ALA A 60 -0.44 3.49 4.92
N VAL A 61 -0.98 2.34 4.48
CA VAL A 61 -2.25 2.31 3.73
C VAL A 61 -3.39 2.84 4.59
N TYR A 62 -3.52 2.36 5.82
CA TYR A 62 -4.56 2.84 6.73
C TYR A 62 -4.38 4.31 7.09
N LYS A 63 -3.15 4.76 7.25
CA LYS A 63 -2.86 6.16 7.52
C LYS A 63 -3.23 7.05 6.33
N ALA A 64 -3.09 6.54 5.11
CA ALA A 64 -3.44 7.27 3.90
C ALA A 64 -4.95 7.32 3.65
N SER A 65 -5.73 6.56 4.40
CA SER A 65 -7.19 6.55 4.26
C SER A 65 -7.80 7.87 4.75
N PRO A 66 -8.80 8.45 4.08
CA PRO A 66 -9.36 7.97 2.81
C PRO A 66 -8.40 8.19 1.65
N LEU A 67 -8.41 7.22 0.72
CA LEU A 67 -7.56 7.30 -0.46
C LEU A 67 -8.08 8.37 -1.43
N PRO A 68 -7.24 8.83 -2.38
CA PRO A 68 -7.71 9.79 -3.38
C PRO A 68 -8.96 9.29 -4.09
N ILE A 69 -9.99 10.13 -4.11
CA ILE A 69 -11.28 9.78 -4.73
C ILE A 69 -11.15 9.85 -6.24
N ALA A 70 -11.73 8.85 -6.94
CA ALA A 70 -11.78 8.87 -8.39
C ALA A 70 -12.63 10.06 -8.85
N PRO A 71 -12.20 10.77 -9.93
CA PRO A 71 -12.94 11.94 -10.40
C PRO A 71 -14.31 11.58 -10.98
N ASP A 72 -14.53 10.34 -11.35
CA ASP A 72 -15.77 9.85 -11.94
C ASP A 72 -15.98 8.42 -11.45
N GLU A 73 -17.24 8.07 -11.11
CA GLU A 73 -17.58 6.72 -10.68
C GLU A 73 -17.21 5.65 -11.71
N SER A 74 -17.23 6.00 -12.99
CA SER A 74 -16.87 5.06 -14.05
C SER A 74 -15.42 4.62 -14.03
N VAL A 75 -14.54 5.39 -13.35
CA VAL A 75 -13.13 5.05 -13.22
C VAL A 75 -12.76 4.65 -11.78
N PHE A 76 -13.77 4.44 -10.93
CA PHE A 76 -13.54 3.99 -9.56
C PHE A 76 -13.27 2.49 -9.54
N ASP A 77 -12.21 2.10 -8.84
CA ASP A 77 -11.89 0.69 -8.59
C ASP A 77 -12.05 0.39 -7.11
N LYS A 78 -12.98 -0.52 -6.78
CA LYS A 78 -13.15 -0.99 -5.41
C LYS A 78 -11.92 -1.76 -4.94
N GLU A 79 -11.31 -2.50 -5.85
CA GLU A 79 -10.11 -3.27 -5.57
C GLU A 79 -8.93 -2.59 -6.24
N VAL A 80 -7.87 -2.33 -5.46
CA VAL A 80 -6.66 -1.70 -5.96
C VAL A 80 -5.49 -2.64 -5.74
N LEU A 81 -4.75 -2.93 -6.80
CA LEU A 81 -3.55 -3.76 -6.73
C LEU A 81 -2.38 -2.99 -7.31
N PHE A 82 -1.31 -2.89 -6.55
CA PHE A 82 -0.09 -2.28 -7.05
C PHE A 82 1.13 -2.89 -6.36
N PHE A 83 2.29 -2.70 -6.99
CA PHE A 83 3.55 -3.12 -6.39
C PHE A 83 4.17 -1.92 -5.66
N PHE A 84 4.29 -2.04 -4.34
CA PHE A 84 4.97 -1.03 -3.52
C PHE A 84 6.46 -1.31 -3.54
N ARG A 85 7.25 -0.32 -3.90
CA ARG A 85 8.70 -0.43 -3.95
C ARG A 85 9.30 0.76 -3.20
N VAL A 86 10.38 0.49 -2.45
CA VAL A 86 11.03 1.53 -1.65
C VAL A 86 11.57 2.64 -2.55
N ASN A 87 12.14 2.25 -3.68
CA ASN A 87 12.71 3.27 -4.57
C ASN A 87 12.47 2.96 -6.05
#